data_e5b902fd9f37b39ededfe50b9b245e4a
#
_entry.id   e5b902fd9f37b39ededfe50b9b245e4a
#
_cell.length_a   1.000
_cell.length_b   1.000
_cell.length_c   1.000
_cell.angle_alpha   90.00
_cell.angle_beta   90.00
_cell.angle_gamma   90.00
#
_symmetry.space_group_name_H-M   'P 1'
#
loop_
_entity.id
_entity.type
_entity.pdbx_description
1 polymer ?
#
loop_
_entity_poly.entity_id
_entity_poly.type
_entity_poly.pdbx_seq_one_letter_code
_entity_poly.pdbx_strand_id
1 'polypeptide(L)'
;MMSETRKRKLTKIAAGVVALFALVIFVVPFLINVDRLRPQLESILGSSLTREVHIGRLELSILAGGMRAENLSIVDDPAFSTARFLECKSLGIGLSLKDLIFSRKLHVTSLTLDEPQVNLVQSSSGAWNFSTIGHSPDSGSVTAEDVLAPRDGDSTQAFVFDHIKISNGTLALPVTGATEAKQSNHITLQHIEVDLRNVALDGVMSFVLSGRTMDGGRLQARGQAGPVNRSAAEKTAFHAAIKVANANLALSPGFEGSGSLGMDASVASDGNAVHSEGHGRVEKLRLVREGTPTSQPVTFSYATDYSVAKQAGVIRAGEISIGKAKAQLSGSYSLRGNAPVAHVKLSGSQLPLENVQMVLAALGIQPPTGSALNGGTVTASLSLDGRTDRLVTSGHAEIDNARLQKFDLGSKLASIPGLSGLQSGADLGIVSLSSQFRITPQDTHLSNLKSELSGIGSVTGGGDIDANNRLQFNMVAHISSHSVTRSALNVVPGLRALPNDVPFKVEGTTSLPIFLPDLSSVARSMAQSLATNAAKVGVSPTELAANSSKKKGIWGKLFGHKERASLTSKF
;
A
#
# COMPACT_ATOMS: atom_id res chain seq x y z
N MET A 1 -33.04 60.74 44.49
CA MET A 1 -34.17 59.79 44.71
C MET A 1 -35.13 59.87 43.52
N MET A 2 -35.04 58.96 42.55
CA MET A 2 -36.02 58.90 41.45
C MET A 2 -37.37 58.38 42.01
N SER A 3 -38.46 59.11 41.77
CA SER A 3 -39.81 58.78 42.27
C SER A 3 -40.25 57.40 41.68
N GLU A 4 -40.88 56.58 42.50
CA GLU A 4 -41.38 55.22 42.16
C GLU A 4 -42.26 55.20 40.91
N THR A 5 -42.98 56.27 40.63
CA THR A 5 -43.78 56.44 39.41
C THR A 5 -42.96 56.52 38.10
N ARG A 6 -41.72 57.02 38.15
CA ARG A 6 -40.84 57.10 37.01
C ARG A 6 -40.24 55.73 36.71
N LYS A 7 -39.90 54.92 37.73
CA LYS A 7 -39.43 53.56 37.60
C LYS A 7 -40.49 52.63 36.97
N ARG A 8 -41.78 52.78 37.43
CA ARG A 8 -42.88 51.98 36.84
C ARG A 8 -43.22 52.35 35.39
N LYS A 9 -43.05 53.61 35.00
CA LYS A 9 -43.18 54.02 33.59
C LYS A 9 -42.03 53.48 32.71
N LEU A 10 -40.78 53.52 33.19
CA LEU A 10 -39.63 52.98 32.51
C LEU A 10 -39.70 51.43 32.34
N THR A 11 -40.18 50.72 33.39
CA THR A 11 -40.38 49.26 33.31
C THR A 11 -41.51 48.91 32.33
N LYS A 12 -42.60 49.68 32.25
CA LYS A 12 -43.65 49.43 31.23
C LYS A 12 -43.18 49.72 29.81
N ILE A 13 -42.38 50.75 29.61
CA ILE A 13 -41.78 51.07 28.29
C ILE A 13 -40.78 49.99 27.92
N ALA A 14 -39.91 49.57 28.83
CA ALA A 14 -38.99 48.49 28.60
C ALA A 14 -39.67 47.14 28.27
N ALA A 15 -40.74 46.81 29.04
CA ALA A 15 -41.55 45.62 28.75
C ALA A 15 -42.27 45.71 27.39
N GLY A 16 -42.76 46.89 27.01
CA GLY A 16 -43.38 47.13 25.71
C GLY A 16 -42.40 47.01 24.58
N VAL A 17 -41.17 47.50 24.73
CA VAL A 17 -40.10 47.36 23.75
C VAL A 17 -39.68 45.90 23.62
N VAL A 18 -39.54 45.16 24.74
CA VAL A 18 -39.23 43.72 24.73
C VAL A 18 -40.35 42.92 24.07
N ALA A 19 -41.63 43.25 24.39
CA ALA A 19 -42.78 42.59 23.75
C ALA A 19 -42.87 42.89 22.23
N LEU A 20 -42.58 44.13 21.82
CA LEU A 20 -42.51 44.49 20.41
C LEU A 20 -41.37 43.78 19.71
N PHE A 21 -40.20 43.66 20.33
CA PHE A 21 -39.05 42.95 19.80
C PHE A 21 -39.32 41.45 19.70
N ALA A 22 -39.97 40.87 20.69
CA ALA A 22 -40.42 39.49 20.65
C ALA A 22 -41.48 39.28 19.55
N LEU A 23 -42.43 40.19 19.39
CA LEU A 23 -43.43 40.13 18.33
C LEU A 23 -42.77 40.19 16.94
N VAL A 24 -41.80 41.09 16.75
CA VAL A 24 -41.05 41.19 15.50
C VAL A 24 -40.28 39.89 15.21
N ILE A 25 -39.61 39.33 16.19
CA ILE A 25 -38.86 38.07 16.04
C ILE A 25 -39.81 36.91 15.71
N PHE A 26 -41.00 36.86 16.27
CA PHE A 26 -41.95 35.76 16.03
C PHE A 26 -42.83 35.97 14.80
N VAL A 27 -43.17 37.17 14.42
CA VAL A 27 -44.13 37.47 13.34
C VAL A 27 -43.44 37.70 11.99
N VAL A 28 -42.25 38.28 11.97
CA VAL A 28 -41.53 38.59 10.73
C VAL A 28 -41.19 37.31 9.91
N PRO A 29 -40.78 36.17 10.51
CA PRO A 29 -40.57 34.94 9.72
C PRO A 29 -41.82 34.42 9.01
N PHE A 30 -43.01 34.63 9.62
CA PHE A 30 -44.27 34.21 9.00
C PHE A 30 -44.75 35.16 7.89
N LEU A 31 -44.28 36.42 7.88
CA LEU A 31 -44.64 37.41 6.86
C LEU A 31 -43.71 37.38 5.63
N ILE A 32 -42.49 36.95 5.81
CA ILE A 32 -41.50 36.87 4.74
C ILE A 32 -41.49 35.45 4.18
N ASN A 33 -42.13 35.23 3.04
CA ASN A 33 -42.05 33.95 2.31
C ASN A 33 -40.73 33.89 1.56
N VAL A 34 -39.66 33.47 2.27
CA VAL A 34 -38.31 33.36 1.70
C VAL A 34 -38.22 32.27 0.61
N ASP A 35 -39.18 31.33 0.60
CA ASP A 35 -39.21 30.25 -0.41
C ASP A 35 -39.43 30.78 -1.84
N ARG A 36 -39.97 32.01 -1.96
CA ARG A 36 -40.06 32.72 -3.27
C ARG A 36 -38.70 33.08 -3.85
N LEU A 37 -37.64 33.14 -3.03
CA LEU A 37 -36.26 33.40 -3.49
C LEU A 37 -35.58 32.13 -3.94
N ARG A 38 -36.15 30.94 -3.68
CA ARG A 38 -35.57 29.65 -4.02
C ARG A 38 -35.16 29.54 -5.51
N PRO A 39 -36.04 29.84 -6.51
CA PRO A 39 -35.65 29.71 -7.91
C PRO A 39 -34.49 30.63 -8.33
N GLN A 40 -34.41 31.80 -7.70
CA GLN A 40 -33.31 32.73 -7.94
C GLN A 40 -31.99 32.21 -7.37
N LEU A 41 -32.01 31.62 -6.16
CA LEU A 41 -30.85 31.01 -5.53
C LEU A 41 -30.39 29.77 -6.29
N GLU A 42 -31.31 28.91 -6.74
CA GLU A 42 -31.01 27.76 -7.57
C GLU A 42 -30.32 28.19 -8.88
N SER A 43 -30.84 29.25 -9.52
CA SER A 43 -30.24 29.82 -10.75
C SER A 43 -28.86 30.42 -10.52
N ILE A 44 -28.68 31.20 -9.41
CA ILE A 44 -27.38 31.81 -9.07
C ILE A 44 -26.35 30.75 -8.74
N LEU A 45 -26.70 29.78 -7.89
CA LEU A 45 -25.82 28.70 -7.53
C LEU A 45 -25.54 27.81 -8.75
N GLY A 46 -26.56 27.51 -9.56
CA GLY A 46 -26.43 26.71 -10.76
C GLY A 46 -25.44 27.33 -11.76
N SER A 47 -25.56 28.65 -12.03
CA SER A 47 -24.62 29.35 -12.89
C SER A 47 -23.21 29.45 -12.33
N SER A 48 -23.07 29.67 -11.02
CA SER A 48 -21.76 29.78 -10.34
C SER A 48 -21.03 28.44 -10.26
N LEU A 49 -21.77 27.33 -10.08
CA LEU A 49 -21.19 26.00 -9.99
C LEU A 49 -21.12 25.29 -11.36
N THR A 50 -21.76 25.84 -12.39
CA THR A 50 -21.94 25.21 -13.70
C THR A 50 -22.60 23.81 -13.56
N ARG A 51 -23.56 23.72 -12.64
CA ARG A 51 -24.26 22.50 -12.23
C ARG A 51 -25.72 22.79 -11.95
N GLU A 52 -26.58 21.82 -12.18
CA GLU A 52 -27.98 21.91 -11.77
C GLU A 52 -28.08 21.77 -10.25
N VAL A 53 -28.69 22.77 -9.61
CA VAL A 53 -28.87 22.87 -8.15
C VAL A 53 -30.34 22.85 -7.81
N HIS A 54 -30.73 21.99 -6.89
CA HIS A 54 -32.10 21.91 -6.37
C HIS A 54 -32.12 22.13 -4.86
N ILE A 55 -33.04 22.97 -4.41
CA ILE A 55 -33.32 23.26 -3.00
C ILE A 55 -34.75 22.84 -2.70
N GLY A 56 -34.95 21.96 -1.73
CA GLY A 56 -36.29 21.50 -1.37
C GLY A 56 -37.12 22.57 -0.68
N ARG A 57 -36.63 23.20 0.38
CA ARG A 57 -37.28 24.25 1.16
C ARG A 57 -36.26 25.29 1.62
N LEU A 58 -36.65 26.54 1.64
CA LEU A 58 -35.86 27.64 2.19
C LEU A 58 -36.58 28.24 3.38
N GLU A 59 -35.91 28.29 4.54
CA GLU A 59 -36.44 28.81 5.79
C GLU A 59 -35.55 29.93 6.34
N LEU A 60 -36.18 30.96 6.90
CA LEU A 60 -35.49 32.01 7.65
C LEU A 60 -35.47 31.66 9.14
N SER A 61 -34.27 31.52 9.70
CA SER A 61 -34.06 31.27 11.13
C SER A 61 -33.52 32.52 11.80
N ILE A 62 -34.41 33.44 12.15
CA ILE A 62 -34.04 34.74 12.79
C ILE A 62 -33.37 34.51 14.14
N LEU A 63 -33.83 33.54 14.92
CA LEU A 63 -33.22 33.18 16.22
C LEU A 63 -31.81 32.60 16.09
N ALA A 64 -31.52 31.89 14.98
CA ALA A 64 -30.18 31.39 14.66
C ALA A 64 -29.36 32.40 13.84
N GLY A 65 -29.92 33.57 13.52
CA GLY A 65 -29.24 34.62 12.79
C GLY A 65 -28.92 34.27 11.35
N GLY A 66 -29.80 33.52 10.63
CA GLY A 66 -29.47 33.09 9.28
C GLY A 66 -30.59 32.47 8.47
N MET A 67 -30.24 31.79 7.40
CA MET A 67 -31.15 31.05 6.55
C MET A 67 -30.76 29.56 6.56
N ARG A 68 -31.74 28.69 6.35
CA ARG A 68 -31.57 27.26 6.21
C ARG A 68 -32.21 26.80 4.90
N ALA A 69 -31.44 26.14 4.06
CA ALA A 69 -31.94 25.45 2.90
C ALA A 69 -31.98 23.94 3.23
N GLU A 70 -33.13 23.32 3.05
CA GLU A 70 -33.31 21.87 3.27
C GLU A 70 -33.28 21.12 1.95
N ASN A 71 -32.80 19.87 2.00
CA ASN A 71 -32.72 18.96 0.86
C ASN A 71 -32.01 19.60 -0.34
N LEU A 72 -30.83 20.16 -0.09
CA LEU A 72 -29.96 20.67 -1.17
C LEU A 72 -29.38 19.50 -1.95
N SER A 73 -29.49 19.56 -3.27
CA SER A 73 -28.77 18.61 -4.14
C SER A 73 -28.15 19.32 -5.33
N ILE A 74 -26.98 18.82 -5.73
CA ILE A 74 -26.21 19.29 -6.87
C ILE A 74 -25.99 18.09 -7.78
N VAL A 75 -26.44 18.19 -9.04
CA VAL A 75 -26.27 17.15 -10.05
C VAL A 75 -24.80 17.13 -10.51
N ASP A 76 -24.29 15.94 -10.83
CA ASP A 76 -22.93 15.82 -11.33
C ASP A 76 -22.82 16.25 -12.80
N ASP A 77 -21.60 16.43 -13.28
CA ASP A 77 -21.32 16.66 -14.71
C ASP A 77 -21.64 15.37 -15.49
N PRO A 78 -22.49 15.44 -16.51
CA PRO A 78 -22.82 14.28 -17.33
C PRO A 78 -21.60 13.59 -17.96
N ALA A 79 -20.46 14.29 -18.09
CA ALA A 79 -19.20 13.72 -18.55
C ALA A 79 -18.60 12.71 -17.56
N PHE A 80 -18.97 12.76 -16.27
CA PHE A 80 -18.48 11.86 -15.23
C PHE A 80 -19.55 10.91 -14.74
N SER A 81 -20.77 11.40 -14.43
CA SER A 81 -21.84 10.60 -13.86
C SER A 81 -23.22 11.22 -14.09
N THR A 82 -24.26 10.40 -14.14
CA THR A 82 -25.67 10.84 -14.09
C THR A 82 -26.23 10.89 -12.66
N ALA A 83 -25.41 10.53 -11.68
CA ALA A 83 -25.76 10.58 -10.26
C ALA A 83 -25.65 12.02 -9.71
N ARG A 84 -26.00 12.22 -8.44
CA ARG A 84 -25.78 13.50 -7.76
C ARG A 84 -24.35 13.59 -7.25
N PHE A 85 -23.73 14.76 -7.48
CA PHE A 85 -22.42 15.09 -6.94
C PHE A 85 -22.49 15.30 -5.42
N LEU A 86 -23.48 16.08 -4.98
CA LEU A 86 -23.71 16.40 -3.57
C LEU A 86 -25.19 16.28 -3.25
N GLU A 87 -25.50 15.61 -2.16
CA GLU A 87 -26.78 15.69 -1.47
C GLU A 87 -26.54 16.13 -0.04
N CYS A 88 -27.36 17.05 0.48
CA CYS A 88 -27.22 17.57 1.83
C CYS A 88 -28.60 17.70 2.47
N LYS A 89 -28.76 17.21 3.68
CA LYS A 89 -30.02 17.32 4.42
C LYS A 89 -30.36 18.79 4.69
N SER A 90 -29.39 19.57 5.14
CA SER A 90 -29.56 21.00 5.28
C SER A 90 -28.26 21.78 5.10
N LEU A 91 -28.38 22.97 4.52
CA LEU A 91 -27.36 24.00 4.43
C LEU A 91 -27.80 25.18 5.28
N GLY A 92 -27.09 25.45 6.37
CA GLY A 92 -27.28 26.63 7.21
C GLY A 92 -26.30 27.74 6.81
N ILE A 93 -26.82 28.96 6.64
CA ILE A 93 -26.03 30.15 6.34
C ILE A 93 -26.24 31.12 7.49
N GLY A 94 -25.21 31.34 8.30
CA GLY A 94 -25.23 32.31 9.39
C GLY A 94 -24.95 33.71 8.89
N LEU A 95 -25.68 34.69 9.43
CA LEU A 95 -25.57 36.10 9.06
C LEU A 95 -25.27 36.95 10.30
N SER A 96 -24.44 37.98 10.14
CA SER A 96 -24.24 38.98 11.20
C SER A 96 -25.46 39.90 11.28
N LEU A 97 -26.33 39.64 12.25
CA LEU A 97 -27.50 40.51 12.51
C LEU A 97 -27.08 41.94 12.88
N LYS A 98 -25.93 42.10 13.55
CA LYS A 98 -25.37 43.41 13.88
C LYS A 98 -25.06 44.20 12.61
N ASP A 99 -24.36 43.59 11.65
CA ASP A 99 -23.99 44.28 10.42
C ASP A 99 -25.19 44.51 9.52
N LEU A 100 -26.14 43.60 9.52
CA LEU A 100 -27.41 43.76 8.78
C LEU A 100 -28.24 44.92 9.32
N ILE A 101 -28.38 45.06 10.65
CA ILE A 101 -29.21 46.08 11.27
C ILE A 101 -28.53 47.44 11.29
N PHE A 102 -27.26 47.51 11.69
CA PHE A 102 -26.57 48.78 11.89
C PHE A 102 -25.85 49.29 10.62
N SER A 103 -25.29 48.40 9.84
CA SER A 103 -24.48 48.74 8.65
C SER A 103 -25.21 48.49 7.34
N ARG A 104 -26.38 47.84 7.37
CA ARG A 104 -27.16 47.39 6.19
C ARG A 104 -26.32 46.55 5.22
N LYS A 105 -25.29 45.89 5.72
CA LYS A 105 -24.41 44.99 4.93
C LYS A 105 -24.75 43.56 5.25
N LEU A 106 -24.86 42.74 4.21
CA LEU A 106 -25.03 41.31 4.35
C LEU A 106 -23.65 40.70 4.62
N HIS A 107 -23.37 40.30 5.85
CA HIS A 107 -22.13 39.64 6.22
C HIS A 107 -22.44 38.20 6.63
N VAL A 108 -21.93 37.23 5.82
CA VAL A 108 -22.06 35.79 6.10
C VAL A 108 -20.98 35.41 7.10
N THR A 109 -21.39 34.95 8.27
CA THR A 109 -20.47 34.59 9.37
C THR A 109 -20.15 33.10 9.36
N SER A 110 -21.12 32.24 8.99
CA SER A 110 -20.93 30.82 9.07
C SER A 110 -21.68 30.07 7.97
N LEU A 111 -21.11 28.90 7.62
CA LEU A 111 -21.70 27.93 6.71
C LEU A 111 -21.72 26.57 7.41
N THR A 112 -22.89 25.93 7.48
CA THR A 112 -23.03 24.61 8.10
C THR A 112 -23.72 23.66 7.14
N LEU A 113 -23.05 22.55 6.80
CA LEU A 113 -23.64 21.46 6.03
C LEU A 113 -23.92 20.29 6.98
N ASP A 114 -25.16 19.82 6.98
CA ASP A 114 -25.61 18.72 7.81
C ASP A 114 -25.92 17.51 6.95
N GLU A 115 -25.34 16.38 7.29
CA GLU A 115 -25.42 15.10 6.57
C GLU A 115 -25.12 15.22 5.05
N PRO A 116 -24.04 15.91 4.62
CA PRO A 116 -23.72 15.94 3.20
C PRO A 116 -23.21 14.57 2.74
N GLN A 117 -23.69 14.14 1.57
CA GLN A 117 -23.22 12.96 0.87
C GLN A 117 -22.53 13.42 -0.41
N VAL A 118 -21.23 13.17 -0.54
CA VAL A 118 -20.43 13.57 -1.68
C VAL A 118 -19.98 12.33 -2.45
N ASN A 119 -20.27 12.30 -3.76
CA ASN A 119 -19.83 11.25 -4.66
C ASN A 119 -18.69 11.77 -5.53
N LEU A 120 -17.47 11.32 -5.26
CA LEU A 120 -16.33 11.64 -6.11
C LEU A 120 -16.18 10.58 -7.20
N VAL A 121 -16.01 11.05 -8.44
CA VAL A 121 -15.79 10.20 -9.61
C VAL A 121 -14.53 10.67 -10.32
N GLN A 122 -13.68 9.73 -10.71
CA GLN A 122 -12.50 10.00 -11.51
C GLN A 122 -12.69 9.43 -12.92
N SER A 123 -12.45 10.25 -13.94
CA SER A 123 -12.51 9.81 -15.35
C SER A 123 -11.32 8.91 -15.70
N SER A 124 -11.39 8.22 -16.82
CA SER A 124 -10.28 7.42 -17.37
C SER A 124 -9.02 8.25 -17.69
N SER A 125 -9.17 9.56 -17.90
CA SER A 125 -8.06 10.51 -18.08
C SER A 125 -7.43 10.97 -16.76
N GLY A 126 -7.97 10.55 -15.59
CA GLY A 126 -7.50 10.95 -14.26
C GLY A 126 -8.12 12.24 -13.74
N ALA A 127 -8.98 12.92 -14.50
CA ALA A 127 -9.68 14.12 -14.05
C ALA A 127 -10.79 13.76 -13.03
N TRP A 128 -10.98 14.60 -12.02
CA TRP A 128 -12.01 14.44 -11.01
C TRP A 128 -13.27 15.23 -11.37
N ASN A 129 -14.45 14.72 -11.01
CA ASN A 129 -15.71 15.38 -11.26
C ASN A 129 -15.82 16.76 -10.57
N PHE A 130 -15.15 17.01 -9.48
CA PHE A 130 -15.11 18.34 -8.86
C PHE A 130 -14.24 19.36 -9.60
N SER A 131 -13.33 18.93 -10.49
CA SER A 131 -12.44 19.83 -11.24
C SER A 131 -13.16 20.71 -12.27
N THR A 132 -14.37 20.34 -12.66
CA THR A 132 -15.20 21.11 -13.62
C THR A 132 -16.21 22.04 -12.93
N ILE A 133 -16.24 22.09 -11.59
CA ILE A 133 -17.11 23.00 -10.85
C ILE A 133 -16.69 24.43 -11.10
N GLY A 134 -17.64 25.28 -11.56
CA GLY A 134 -17.40 26.69 -11.87
C GLY A 134 -16.68 26.94 -13.21
N HIS A 135 -16.42 25.91 -14.00
CA HIS A 135 -15.81 26.03 -15.32
C HIS A 135 -16.84 25.70 -16.40
N SER A 136 -17.09 26.64 -17.33
CA SER A 136 -17.92 26.38 -18.51
C SER A 136 -17.10 25.66 -19.58
N PRO A 137 -17.67 24.63 -20.28
CA PRO A 137 -16.96 23.88 -21.32
C PRO A 137 -16.47 24.73 -22.51
N ASP A 138 -17.09 25.87 -22.74
CA ASP A 138 -16.80 26.77 -23.87
C ASP A 138 -15.76 27.87 -23.57
N SER A 139 -15.25 27.93 -22.35
CA SER A 139 -14.22 28.92 -21.99
C SER A 139 -12.85 28.28 -22.21
N GLY A 140 -12.29 28.48 -23.40
CA GLY A 140 -10.87 28.20 -23.63
C GLY A 140 -10.04 28.87 -22.53
N SER A 141 -9.34 28.09 -21.71
CA SER A 141 -8.42 28.49 -20.64
C SER A 141 -8.79 29.80 -19.92
N VAL A 142 -9.94 29.81 -19.24
CA VAL A 142 -10.22 30.87 -18.26
C VAL A 142 -9.35 30.58 -17.05
N THR A 143 -8.36 31.41 -16.83
CA THR A 143 -7.54 31.38 -15.62
C THR A 143 -8.41 31.70 -14.40
N ALA A 144 -8.04 31.23 -13.22
CA ALA A 144 -8.73 31.57 -11.98
C ALA A 144 -8.88 33.10 -11.74
N GLU A 145 -8.16 33.92 -12.49
CA GLU A 145 -8.29 35.36 -12.52
C GLU A 145 -9.61 35.83 -13.14
N ASP A 146 -10.18 35.13 -14.13
CA ASP A 146 -11.41 35.55 -14.80
C ASP A 146 -12.68 35.25 -13.98
N VAL A 147 -12.63 34.29 -13.06
CA VAL A 147 -13.74 33.97 -12.17
C VAL A 147 -13.77 34.91 -10.95
N LEU A 148 -12.64 35.50 -10.60
CA LEU A 148 -12.46 36.43 -9.48
C LEU A 148 -12.19 37.86 -9.90
N ALA A 149 -12.18 38.15 -11.20
CA ALA A 149 -12.04 39.52 -11.70
C ALA A 149 -13.25 40.35 -11.29
N PRO A 150 -13.08 41.48 -10.58
CA PRO A 150 -14.17 42.39 -10.30
C PRO A 150 -14.72 42.90 -11.62
N ARG A 151 -15.99 42.62 -11.91
CA ARG A 151 -16.71 43.43 -12.87
C ARG A 151 -16.73 44.86 -12.33
N ASP A 152 -16.22 45.80 -13.09
CA ASP A 152 -16.08 47.21 -12.74
C ASP A 152 -17.27 47.72 -11.92
N GLY A 153 -16.97 48.12 -10.68
CA GLY A 153 -17.90 48.90 -9.84
C GLY A 153 -18.38 48.23 -8.56
N ASP A 154 -17.56 47.63 -7.75
CA ASP A 154 -17.58 47.82 -6.30
C ASP A 154 -16.62 46.85 -5.58
N SER A 155 -15.79 47.41 -4.72
CA SER A 155 -15.04 46.81 -3.61
C SER A 155 -14.95 45.28 -3.56
N THR A 156 -13.76 44.73 -3.75
CA THR A 156 -13.29 43.38 -3.38
C THR A 156 -13.70 43.07 -1.94
N GLN A 157 -14.94 42.63 -1.69
CA GLN A 157 -15.29 42.03 -0.43
C GLN A 157 -14.63 40.64 -0.42
N ALA A 158 -13.49 40.53 0.21
CA ALA A 158 -12.92 39.25 0.55
C ALA A 158 -13.99 38.45 1.30
N PHE A 159 -14.38 37.30 0.75
CA PHE A 159 -15.28 36.37 1.43
C PHE A 159 -14.55 35.89 2.69
N VAL A 160 -15.00 36.35 3.84
CA VAL A 160 -14.49 35.95 5.14
C VAL A 160 -15.62 35.22 5.87
N PHE A 161 -15.38 33.97 6.25
CA PHE A 161 -16.29 33.23 7.10
C PHE A 161 -15.58 32.99 8.45
N ASP A 162 -16.27 33.27 9.52
CA ASP A 162 -15.73 32.96 10.84
C ASP A 162 -15.64 31.45 11.04
N HIS A 163 -16.60 30.72 10.45
CA HIS A 163 -16.76 29.30 10.70
C HIS A 163 -17.43 28.55 9.52
N ILE A 164 -16.81 27.46 9.07
CA ILE A 164 -17.45 26.49 8.16
C ILE A 164 -17.46 25.13 8.87
N LYS A 165 -18.64 24.52 8.97
CA LYS A 165 -18.84 23.24 9.65
C LYS A 165 -19.51 22.23 8.72
N ILE A 166 -19.00 21.00 8.72
CA ILE A 166 -19.67 19.82 8.17
C ILE A 166 -19.95 18.88 9.33
N SER A 167 -21.18 18.39 9.41
CA SER A 167 -21.59 17.43 10.43
C SER A 167 -22.16 16.17 9.78
N ASN A 168 -21.71 15.02 10.27
CA ASN A 168 -22.18 13.70 9.87
C ASN A 168 -22.10 13.45 8.35
N GLY A 169 -21.07 13.95 7.70
CA GLY A 169 -20.88 13.80 6.26
C GLY A 169 -20.53 12.37 5.84
N THR A 170 -20.81 12.06 4.57
CA THR A 170 -20.41 10.81 3.92
C THR A 170 -19.68 11.12 2.61
N LEU A 171 -18.54 10.47 2.39
CA LEU A 171 -17.73 10.63 1.18
C LEU A 171 -17.51 9.25 0.54
N ALA A 172 -17.96 9.08 -0.69
CA ALA A 172 -17.66 7.91 -1.50
C ALA A 172 -16.47 8.23 -2.43
N LEU A 173 -15.41 7.43 -2.33
CA LEU A 173 -14.19 7.53 -3.13
C LEU A 173 -14.08 6.31 -4.06
N PRO A 174 -13.90 6.47 -5.37
CA PRO A 174 -13.65 5.36 -6.26
C PRO A 174 -12.29 4.73 -5.95
N VAL A 175 -12.23 3.40 -5.98
CA VAL A 175 -10.95 2.66 -5.91
C VAL A 175 -10.33 2.67 -7.31
N THR A 176 -9.27 3.44 -7.49
CA THR A 176 -8.50 3.48 -8.74
C THR A 176 -7.82 2.13 -9.01
N GLY A 177 -7.97 1.56 -10.22
CA GLY A 177 -7.35 0.28 -10.62
C GLY A 177 -8.26 -0.94 -10.59
N ALA A 178 -9.55 -0.80 -10.27
CA ALA A 178 -10.51 -1.87 -10.47
C ALA A 178 -10.82 -2.02 -11.97
N THR A 179 -10.57 -3.20 -12.54
CA THR A 179 -11.09 -3.58 -13.86
C THR A 179 -12.61 -3.49 -13.86
N GLU A 180 -13.21 -3.14 -14.99
CA GLU A 180 -14.66 -2.87 -15.17
C GLU A 180 -15.62 -3.91 -14.53
N ALA A 181 -15.15 -5.13 -14.26
CA ALA A 181 -15.92 -6.18 -13.58
C ALA A 181 -16.04 -6.01 -12.05
N LYS A 182 -15.36 -5.04 -11.41
CA LYS A 182 -15.39 -4.75 -9.96
C LYS A 182 -15.81 -3.30 -9.66
N GLN A 183 -16.70 -2.75 -10.42
CA GLN A 183 -17.19 -1.36 -10.31
C GLN A 183 -17.88 -0.98 -8.99
N SER A 184 -17.93 -1.86 -7.99
CA SER A 184 -18.63 -1.61 -6.71
C SER A 184 -17.70 -1.39 -5.50
N ASN A 185 -16.39 -1.28 -5.69
CA ASN A 185 -15.49 -1.00 -4.55
C ASN A 185 -15.26 0.50 -4.40
N HIS A 186 -16.15 1.17 -3.69
CA HIS A 186 -15.94 2.51 -3.18
C HIS A 186 -15.43 2.44 -1.74
N ILE A 187 -14.39 3.21 -1.43
CA ILE A 187 -14.04 3.48 -0.04
C ILE A 187 -15.02 4.53 0.47
N THR A 188 -15.87 4.15 1.40
CA THR A 188 -16.83 5.07 2.00
C THR A 188 -16.31 5.54 3.35
N LEU A 189 -16.09 6.84 3.48
CA LEU A 189 -15.88 7.50 4.76
C LEU A 189 -17.22 8.03 5.28
N GLN A 190 -17.54 7.73 6.51
CA GLN A 190 -18.79 8.11 7.19
C GLN A 190 -18.49 8.92 8.43
N HIS A 191 -19.54 9.57 8.98
CA HIS A 191 -19.43 10.43 10.16
C HIS A 191 -18.29 11.44 10.02
N ILE A 192 -18.22 12.06 8.83
CA ILE A 192 -17.24 13.10 8.56
C ILE A 192 -17.66 14.36 9.30
N GLU A 193 -16.78 14.81 10.19
CA GLU A 193 -16.89 16.10 10.85
C GLU A 193 -15.76 16.99 10.35
N VAL A 194 -16.09 18.20 9.92
CA VAL A 194 -15.13 19.23 9.54
C VAL A 194 -15.45 20.51 10.28
N ASP A 195 -14.45 21.12 10.85
CA ASP A 195 -14.52 22.42 11.51
C ASP A 195 -13.40 23.30 10.95
N LEU A 196 -13.77 24.30 10.16
CA LEU A 196 -12.84 25.30 9.61
C LEU A 196 -13.13 26.63 10.30
N ARG A 197 -12.10 27.30 10.80
CA ARG A 197 -12.21 28.60 11.48
C ARG A 197 -11.31 29.62 10.84
N ASN A 198 -11.74 30.89 10.93
CA ASN A 198 -11.04 32.03 10.35
C ASN A 198 -10.80 31.85 8.83
N VAL A 199 -11.86 31.45 8.13
CA VAL A 199 -11.76 31.12 6.71
C VAL A 199 -11.70 32.41 5.90
N ALA A 200 -10.51 32.80 5.49
CA ALA A 200 -10.22 33.94 4.63
C ALA A 200 -9.22 33.55 3.57
N LEU A 201 -9.39 34.08 2.36
CA LEU A 201 -8.47 33.76 1.23
C LEU A 201 -7.06 34.31 1.44
N ASP A 202 -6.94 35.42 2.17
CA ASP A 202 -5.69 36.13 2.47
C ASP A 202 -5.17 35.85 3.89
N GLY A 203 -5.87 35.01 4.65
CA GLY A 203 -5.56 34.66 6.03
C GLY A 203 -5.13 33.22 6.21
N VAL A 204 -4.71 32.92 7.44
CA VAL A 204 -4.44 31.54 7.89
C VAL A 204 -5.70 31.00 8.54
N MET A 205 -6.25 29.93 7.98
CA MET A 205 -7.37 29.19 8.51
C MET A 205 -6.91 28.00 9.34
N SER A 206 -7.62 27.65 10.39
CA SER A 206 -7.42 26.41 11.14
C SER A 206 -8.50 25.39 10.78
N PHE A 207 -8.11 24.12 10.79
CA PHE A 207 -9.04 23.03 10.48
C PHE A 207 -8.90 21.86 11.44
N VAL A 208 -10.03 21.23 11.70
CA VAL A 208 -10.13 19.91 12.33
C VAL A 208 -11.04 19.07 11.47
N LEU A 209 -10.56 17.89 11.09
CA LEU A 209 -11.29 16.91 10.31
C LEU A 209 -11.27 15.58 11.04
N SER A 210 -12.41 14.89 11.07
CA SER A 210 -12.47 13.49 11.49
C SER A 210 -13.43 12.70 10.61
N GLY A 211 -13.22 11.39 10.53
CA GLY A 211 -14.08 10.49 9.78
C GLY A 211 -13.84 9.04 10.17
N ARG A 212 -14.74 8.16 9.72
CA ARG A 212 -14.66 6.72 9.97
C ARG A 212 -14.87 5.95 8.68
N THR A 213 -14.16 4.84 8.55
CA THR A 213 -14.47 3.83 7.53
C THR A 213 -15.58 2.89 8.02
N MET A 214 -16.26 2.20 7.09
CA MET A 214 -17.36 1.27 7.43
C MET A 214 -16.92 0.12 8.34
N ASP A 215 -15.65 -0.26 8.29
CA ASP A 215 -15.04 -1.33 9.09
C ASP A 215 -14.43 -0.85 10.43
N GLY A 216 -14.71 0.39 10.83
CA GLY A 216 -14.36 0.95 12.13
C GLY A 216 -13.02 1.68 12.20
N GLY A 217 -12.31 1.83 11.07
CA GLY A 217 -11.13 2.69 10.98
C GLY A 217 -11.48 4.15 11.26
N ARG A 218 -10.56 4.89 11.87
CA ARG A 218 -10.73 6.31 12.21
C ARG A 218 -9.61 7.14 11.62
N LEU A 219 -9.97 8.26 11.02
CA LEU A 219 -9.07 9.29 10.53
C LEU A 219 -9.33 10.57 11.29
N GLN A 220 -8.28 11.24 11.74
CA GLN A 220 -8.32 12.60 12.30
C GLN A 220 -7.19 13.41 11.68
N ALA A 221 -7.49 14.64 11.32
CA ALA A 221 -6.49 15.61 10.88
C ALA A 221 -6.79 16.96 11.52
N ARG A 222 -5.76 17.66 11.94
CA ARG A 222 -5.87 19.01 12.49
C ARG A 222 -4.67 19.82 12.06
N GLY A 223 -4.89 21.08 11.74
CA GLY A 223 -3.81 21.90 11.25
C GLY A 223 -4.21 23.30 10.91
N GLN A 224 -3.38 23.95 10.15
CA GLN A 224 -3.60 25.28 9.59
C GLN A 224 -3.21 25.28 8.12
N ALA A 225 -3.88 26.12 7.34
CA ALA A 225 -3.59 26.31 5.93
C ALA A 225 -3.78 27.79 5.56
N GLY A 226 -3.06 28.25 4.55
CA GLY A 226 -3.18 29.61 4.04
C GLY A 226 -1.96 30.49 4.29
N PRO A 227 -1.97 31.72 3.70
CA PRO A 227 -3.03 32.23 2.83
C PRO A 227 -3.22 31.37 1.57
N VAL A 228 -4.44 31.36 1.03
CA VAL A 228 -4.77 30.56 -0.15
C VAL A 228 -4.04 31.12 -1.37
N ASN A 229 -3.33 30.24 -2.08
CA ASN A 229 -2.73 30.61 -3.36
C ASN A 229 -3.83 30.73 -4.43
N ARG A 230 -4.14 31.98 -4.82
CA ARG A 230 -5.25 32.27 -5.73
C ARG A 230 -5.04 31.75 -7.15
N SER A 231 -3.80 31.65 -7.60
CA SER A 231 -3.46 31.14 -8.94
C SER A 231 -3.40 29.61 -9.01
N ALA A 232 -3.20 28.94 -7.86
CA ALA A 232 -3.04 27.49 -7.79
C ALA A 232 -3.36 27.03 -6.37
N ALA A 233 -4.63 26.77 -6.08
CA ALA A 233 -5.12 26.43 -4.74
C ALA A 233 -4.39 25.20 -4.13
N GLU A 234 -3.94 24.28 -4.98
CA GLU A 234 -3.13 23.12 -4.60
C GLU A 234 -1.73 23.48 -4.09
N LYS A 235 -1.29 24.72 -4.32
CA LYS A 235 -0.02 25.26 -3.80
C LYS A 235 -0.18 26.09 -2.53
N THR A 236 -1.32 25.99 -1.87
CA THR A 236 -1.51 26.63 -0.58
C THR A 236 -0.62 25.99 0.47
N ALA A 237 0.13 26.81 1.20
CA ALA A 237 0.95 26.34 2.32
C ALA A 237 0.05 25.80 3.44
N PHE A 238 0.45 24.69 4.08
CA PHE A 238 -0.28 24.12 5.21
C PHE A 238 0.64 23.32 6.13
N HIS A 239 0.17 23.11 7.34
CA HIS A 239 0.71 22.06 8.22
C HIS A 239 -0.44 21.33 8.90
N ALA A 240 -0.28 20.01 9.06
CA ALA A 240 -1.29 19.15 9.64
C ALA A 240 -0.67 18.03 10.48
N ALA A 241 -1.30 17.72 11.60
CA ALA A 241 -1.10 16.46 12.32
C ALA A 241 -2.22 15.51 11.93
N ILE A 242 -1.84 14.31 11.48
CA ILE A 242 -2.75 13.27 11.00
C ILE A 242 -2.65 12.08 11.95
N LYS A 243 -3.79 11.54 12.35
CA LYS A 243 -3.90 10.32 13.14
C LYS A 243 -4.82 9.33 12.47
N VAL A 244 -4.31 8.13 12.24
CA VAL A 244 -5.08 7.00 11.72
C VAL A 244 -5.13 5.92 12.79
N ALA A 245 -6.29 5.34 13.02
CA ALA A 245 -6.45 4.23 13.94
C ALA A 245 -7.33 3.15 13.34
N ASN A 246 -6.87 1.90 13.43
CA ASN A 246 -7.58 0.71 12.98
C ASN A 246 -8.03 0.74 11.50
N ALA A 247 -7.28 1.43 10.63
CA ALA A 247 -7.59 1.42 9.20
C ALA A 247 -7.28 0.05 8.58
N ASN A 248 -8.25 -0.51 7.86
CA ASN A 248 -8.10 -1.80 7.23
C ASN A 248 -7.32 -1.66 5.91
N LEU A 249 -6.14 -2.26 5.85
CA LEU A 249 -5.29 -2.22 4.66
C LEU A 249 -5.88 -2.96 3.45
N ALA A 250 -6.78 -3.91 3.66
CA ALA A 250 -7.46 -4.61 2.56
C ALA A 250 -8.32 -3.67 1.69
N LEU A 251 -8.65 -2.47 2.18
CA LEU A 251 -9.35 -1.44 1.42
C LEU A 251 -8.39 -0.56 0.59
N SER A 252 -7.09 -0.74 0.76
CA SER A 252 -6.10 0.04 -0.01
C SER A 252 -6.05 -0.44 -1.46
N PRO A 253 -6.15 0.47 -2.44
CA PRO A 253 -6.10 0.12 -3.86
C PRO A 253 -4.79 -0.61 -4.22
N GLY A 254 -4.90 -1.74 -4.91
CA GLY A 254 -3.73 -2.51 -5.36
C GLY A 254 -3.00 -3.31 -4.27
N PHE A 255 -3.49 -3.34 -3.04
CA PHE A 255 -2.97 -4.17 -1.97
C PHE A 255 -3.83 -5.42 -1.79
N GLU A 256 -3.25 -6.59 -2.04
CA GLU A 256 -3.96 -7.88 -1.93
C GLU A 256 -3.93 -8.49 -0.52
N GLY A 257 -3.17 -7.87 0.37
CA GLY A 257 -3.01 -8.30 1.76
C GLY A 257 -4.11 -7.82 2.68
N SER A 258 -3.83 -7.89 3.98
CA SER A 258 -4.71 -7.39 5.03
C SER A 258 -3.89 -6.97 6.25
N GLY A 259 -4.50 -6.19 7.12
CA GLY A 259 -3.91 -5.74 8.38
C GLY A 259 -4.65 -4.53 8.92
N SER A 260 -4.43 -4.21 10.17
CA SER A 260 -4.99 -3.03 10.83
C SER A 260 -3.89 -1.99 11.05
N LEU A 261 -4.00 -0.84 10.37
CA LEU A 261 -3.04 0.26 10.43
C LEU A 261 -3.41 1.26 11.52
N GLY A 262 -2.44 1.56 12.39
CA GLY A 262 -2.42 2.75 13.22
C GLY A 262 -1.23 3.62 12.88
N MET A 263 -1.41 4.95 12.74
CA MET A 263 -0.35 5.87 12.34
C MET A 263 -0.57 7.25 12.92
N ASP A 264 0.50 7.89 13.36
CA ASP A 264 0.58 9.32 13.67
C ASP A 264 1.59 9.95 12.72
N ALA A 265 1.21 11.04 12.06
CA ALA A 265 2.05 11.73 11.08
C ALA A 265 1.94 13.25 11.20
N SER A 266 3.01 13.94 10.87
CA SER A 266 3.08 15.38 10.65
C SER A 266 3.33 15.63 9.17
N VAL A 267 2.56 16.52 8.57
CA VAL A 267 2.69 16.91 7.17
C VAL A 267 2.74 18.43 7.09
N ALA A 268 3.72 18.96 6.39
CA ALA A 268 3.86 20.39 6.14
C ALA A 268 4.15 20.65 4.65
N SER A 269 3.56 21.70 4.11
CA SER A 269 3.79 22.14 2.73
C SER A 269 4.04 23.64 2.68
N ASP A 270 4.98 24.06 1.86
CA ASP A 270 5.20 25.46 1.47
C ASP A 270 4.51 25.81 0.15
N GLY A 271 3.75 24.88 -0.43
CA GLY A 271 3.09 24.99 -1.73
C GLY A 271 3.89 24.39 -2.90
N ASN A 272 5.19 24.20 -2.76
CA ASN A 272 6.05 23.59 -3.79
C ASN A 272 6.57 22.22 -3.37
N ALA A 273 6.85 22.08 -2.09
CA ALA A 273 7.31 20.86 -1.48
C ALA A 273 6.39 20.45 -0.32
N VAL A 274 6.23 19.15 -0.12
CA VAL A 274 5.53 18.56 1.01
C VAL A 274 6.54 17.74 1.81
N HIS A 275 6.69 18.09 3.06
CA HIS A 275 7.47 17.33 4.04
C HIS A 275 6.53 16.50 4.89
N SER A 276 6.78 15.22 4.99
CA SER A 276 5.97 14.33 5.83
C SER A 276 6.87 13.43 6.66
N GLU A 277 6.57 13.35 7.94
CA GLU A 277 7.20 12.42 8.86
C GLU A 277 6.15 11.75 9.73
N GLY A 278 6.40 10.51 10.10
CA GLY A 278 5.43 9.78 10.89
C GLY A 278 5.96 8.45 11.38
N HIS A 279 5.17 7.85 12.24
CA HIS A 279 5.38 6.50 12.72
C HIS A 279 4.05 5.78 12.84
N GLY A 280 4.10 4.47 12.75
CA GLY A 280 2.90 3.68 12.84
C GLY A 280 3.19 2.21 13.09
N ARG A 281 2.11 1.45 13.15
CA ARG A 281 2.14 0.01 13.31
C ARG A 281 1.03 -0.65 12.50
N VAL A 282 1.32 -1.83 12.01
CA VAL A 282 0.34 -2.68 11.35
C VAL A 282 0.20 -3.97 12.16
N GLU A 283 -0.99 -4.22 12.64
CA GLU A 283 -1.32 -5.45 13.37
C GLU A 283 -1.84 -6.50 12.40
N LYS A 284 -1.49 -7.76 12.65
CA LYS A 284 -1.91 -8.93 11.84
C LYS A 284 -1.66 -8.72 10.35
N LEU A 285 -0.47 -8.18 10.01
CA LEU A 285 -0.09 -7.93 8.62
C LEU A 285 -0.03 -9.25 7.84
N ARG A 286 -0.73 -9.30 6.73
CA ARG A 286 -0.67 -10.33 5.71
C ARG A 286 -0.41 -9.64 4.38
N LEU A 287 0.65 -10.00 3.69
CA LEU A 287 1.11 -9.30 2.49
C LEU A 287 0.49 -9.84 1.20
N VAL A 288 0.18 -11.14 1.19
CA VAL A 288 -0.50 -11.81 0.06
C VAL A 288 -1.70 -12.60 0.57
N ARG A 289 -2.64 -12.92 -0.30
CA ARG A 289 -3.89 -13.63 0.04
C ARG A 289 -3.64 -14.95 0.78
N GLU A 290 -2.65 -15.72 0.36
CA GLU A 290 -2.28 -17.02 0.94
C GLU A 290 -1.29 -16.90 2.13
N GLY A 291 -0.87 -15.68 2.48
CA GLY A 291 0.05 -15.45 3.57
C GLY A 291 -0.58 -15.66 4.94
N THR A 292 0.26 -15.98 5.92
CA THR A 292 -0.12 -16.10 7.33
C THR A 292 0.00 -14.74 8.02
N PRO A 293 -1.03 -14.23 8.70
CA PRO A 293 -0.93 -12.97 9.43
C PRO A 293 0.19 -12.98 10.47
N THR A 294 0.95 -11.89 10.57
CA THR A 294 2.01 -11.77 11.57
C THR A 294 1.44 -11.84 12.99
N SER A 295 2.12 -12.55 13.86
CA SER A 295 1.75 -12.68 15.28
C SER A 295 2.16 -11.46 16.11
N GLN A 296 3.14 -10.69 15.64
CA GLN A 296 3.59 -9.43 16.23
C GLN A 296 3.30 -8.27 15.29
N PRO A 297 3.07 -7.07 15.82
CA PRO A 297 2.88 -5.89 14.98
C PRO A 297 4.17 -5.55 14.23
N VAL A 298 4.02 -5.14 12.98
CA VAL A 298 5.07 -4.48 12.20
C VAL A 298 4.99 -3.00 12.48
N THR A 299 6.06 -2.42 13.01
CA THR A 299 6.14 -0.97 13.25
C THR A 299 7.01 -0.32 12.20
N PHE A 300 6.72 0.94 11.90
CA PHE A 300 7.50 1.72 10.94
C PHE A 300 7.60 3.18 11.36
N SER A 301 8.67 3.82 10.92
CA SER A 301 8.82 5.27 10.91
C SER A 301 9.34 5.72 9.56
N TYR A 302 9.00 6.94 9.16
CA TYR A 302 9.43 7.50 7.89
C TYR A 302 9.59 9.01 7.96
N ALA A 303 10.45 9.54 7.08
CA ALA A 303 10.53 10.93 6.71
C ALA A 303 10.69 11.03 5.19
N THR A 304 9.84 11.82 4.54
CA THR A 304 9.80 11.95 3.08
C THR A 304 9.62 13.40 2.66
N ASP A 305 10.22 13.75 1.54
CA ASP A 305 10.06 15.03 0.85
C ASP A 305 9.44 14.76 -0.52
N TYR A 306 8.40 15.47 -0.84
CA TYR A 306 7.69 15.37 -2.12
C TYR A 306 7.68 16.73 -2.83
N SER A 307 8.03 16.75 -4.10
CA SER A 307 7.94 17.93 -4.97
C SER A 307 6.64 17.90 -5.76
N VAL A 308 5.79 18.90 -5.55
CA VAL A 308 4.50 19.04 -6.25
C VAL A 308 4.71 19.17 -7.76
N ALA A 309 5.64 20.02 -8.19
CA ALA A 309 5.93 20.24 -9.62
C ALA A 309 6.48 19.00 -10.33
N LYS A 310 7.32 18.20 -9.65
CA LYS A 310 7.90 16.98 -10.21
C LYS A 310 6.98 15.77 -10.06
N GLN A 311 5.97 15.86 -9.21
CA GLN A 311 5.13 14.73 -8.78
C GLN A 311 5.99 13.54 -8.32
N ALA A 312 7.06 13.82 -7.60
CA ALA A 312 8.03 12.83 -7.16
C ALA A 312 8.55 13.16 -5.76
N GLY A 313 8.89 12.12 -5.02
CA GLY A 313 9.39 12.27 -3.66
C GLY A 313 10.60 11.38 -3.37
N VAL A 314 11.25 11.69 -2.26
CA VAL A 314 12.40 10.96 -1.73
C VAL A 314 12.10 10.55 -0.29
N ILE A 315 12.33 9.30 0.04
CA ILE A 315 12.32 8.77 1.40
C ILE A 315 13.70 9.07 1.99
N ARG A 316 13.79 10.11 2.84
CA ARG A 316 15.06 10.52 3.47
C ARG A 316 15.52 9.54 4.52
N ALA A 317 14.57 9.04 5.29
CA ALA A 317 14.79 8.04 6.32
C ALA A 317 13.54 7.20 6.49
N GLY A 318 13.73 5.91 6.73
CA GLY A 318 12.68 4.98 7.08
C GLY A 318 13.24 3.82 7.87
N GLU A 319 12.48 3.33 8.81
CA GLU A 319 12.78 2.11 9.56
C GLU A 319 11.51 1.25 9.60
N ILE A 320 11.68 -0.03 9.36
CA ILE A 320 10.61 -1.03 9.54
C ILE A 320 11.12 -2.04 10.56
N SER A 321 10.29 -2.38 11.55
CA SER A 321 10.67 -3.38 12.55
C SER A 321 9.53 -4.35 12.89
N ILE A 322 9.92 -5.57 13.21
CA ILE A 322 9.05 -6.61 13.76
C ILE A 322 9.81 -7.32 14.88
N GLY A 323 9.28 -7.28 16.10
CA GLY A 323 10.01 -7.74 17.26
C GLY A 323 11.37 -7.04 17.40
N LYS A 324 12.46 -7.80 17.36
CA LYS A 324 13.83 -7.28 17.44
C LYS A 324 14.48 -7.03 16.08
N ALA A 325 13.85 -7.48 14.97
CA ALA A 325 14.37 -7.24 13.64
C ALA A 325 14.07 -5.80 13.20
N LYS A 326 15.09 -5.07 12.75
CA LYS A 326 15.02 -3.69 12.28
C LYS A 326 15.70 -3.55 10.93
N ALA A 327 14.98 -3.05 9.95
CA ALA A 327 15.48 -2.79 8.61
C ALA A 327 15.32 -1.31 8.26
N GLN A 328 16.33 -0.76 7.59
CA GLN A 328 16.35 0.63 7.12
C GLN A 328 15.75 0.72 5.72
N LEU A 329 14.94 1.74 5.50
CA LEU A 329 14.25 2.03 4.25
C LEU A 329 14.72 3.38 3.70
N SER A 330 15.05 3.45 2.42
CA SER A 330 15.37 4.69 1.70
C SER A 330 15.01 4.56 0.23
N GLY A 331 14.92 5.67 -0.48
CA GLY A 331 14.64 5.60 -1.91
C GLY A 331 13.90 6.81 -2.45
N SER A 332 13.27 6.62 -3.61
CA SER A 332 12.47 7.65 -4.28
C SER A 332 11.21 7.03 -4.88
N TYR A 333 10.22 7.87 -5.12
CA TYR A 333 8.97 7.48 -5.77
C TYR A 333 8.46 8.60 -6.66
N SER A 334 7.66 8.24 -7.66
CA SER A 334 6.97 9.18 -8.54
C SER A 334 5.50 8.80 -8.64
N LEU A 335 4.63 9.78 -8.51
CA LEU A 335 3.18 9.63 -8.67
C LEU A 335 2.70 10.05 -10.06
N ARG A 336 3.65 10.34 -10.98
CA ARG A 336 3.35 10.75 -12.34
C ARG A 336 2.80 9.57 -13.15
N GLY A 337 1.68 9.79 -13.85
CA GLY A 337 1.04 8.79 -14.71
C GLY A 337 0.04 7.89 -13.96
N ASN A 338 -0.43 6.83 -14.64
CA ASN A 338 -1.53 5.98 -14.16
C ASN A 338 -1.13 4.98 -13.08
N ALA A 339 0.16 4.75 -12.86
CA ALA A 339 0.65 3.91 -11.77
C ALA A 339 1.91 4.51 -11.17
N PRO A 340 2.00 4.60 -9.84
CA PRO A 340 3.20 5.07 -9.17
C PRO A 340 4.43 4.22 -9.55
N VAL A 341 5.60 4.87 -9.57
CA VAL A 341 6.89 4.20 -9.76
C VAL A 341 7.68 4.34 -8.47
N ALA A 342 8.27 3.25 -8.03
CA ALA A 342 9.09 3.21 -6.82
C ALA A 342 10.51 2.72 -7.11
N HIS A 343 11.49 3.31 -6.44
CA HIS A 343 12.88 2.89 -6.37
C HIS A 343 13.27 2.89 -4.90
N VAL A 344 13.06 1.77 -4.22
CA VAL A 344 13.16 1.67 -2.77
C VAL A 344 14.22 0.64 -2.41
N LYS A 345 15.08 1.00 -1.47
CA LYS A 345 16.09 0.10 -0.88
C LYS A 345 15.69 -0.22 0.56
N LEU A 346 15.75 -1.49 0.90
CA LEU A 346 15.55 -2.01 2.25
C LEU A 346 16.79 -2.81 2.64
N SER A 347 17.37 -2.51 3.80
CA SER A 347 18.55 -3.22 4.29
C SER A 347 18.45 -3.47 5.79
N GLY A 348 18.95 -4.62 6.21
CA GLY A 348 19.03 -4.98 7.63
C GLY A 348 20.14 -5.98 7.86
N SER A 349 20.83 -5.87 8.96
CA SER A 349 21.92 -6.76 9.35
C SER A 349 21.62 -7.43 10.69
N GLN A 350 22.04 -8.69 10.84
CA GLN A 350 21.89 -9.45 12.08
C GLN A 350 20.44 -9.52 12.59
N LEU A 351 19.46 -9.54 11.66
CA LEU A 351 18.04 -9.63 12.00
C LEU A 351 17.74 -11.00 12.59
N PRO A 352 17.12 -11.13 13.78
CA PRO A 352 16.74 -12.44 14.30
C PRO A 352 15.83 -13.17 13.31
N LEU A 353 16.24 -14.37 12.90
CA LEU A 353 15.56 -15.14 11.86
C LEU A 353 14.09 -15.42 12.20
N GLU A 354 13.78 -15.66 13.48
CA GLU A 354 12.41 -15.85 13.97
C GLU A 354 11.46 -14.67 13.64
N ASN A 355 11.98 -13.45 13.70
CA ASN A 355 11.19 -12.25 13.36
C ASN A 355 11.04 -12.10 11.83
N VAL A 356 12.10 -12.40 11.07
CA VAL A 356 12.05 -12.38 9.59
C VAL A 356 11.07 -13.43 9.07
N GLN A 357 11.02 -14.62 9.67
CA GLN A 357 10.07 -15.67 9.30
C GLN A 357 8.62 -15.23 9.37
N MET A 358 8.24 -14.37 10.32
CA MET A 358 6.86 -13.85 10.38
C MET A 358 6.53 -13.04 9.11
N VAL A 359 7.50 -12.27 8.58
CA VAL A 359 7.32 -11.51 7.33
C VAL A 359 7.29 -12.45 6.12
N LEU A 360 8.17 -13.46 6.08
CA LEU A 360 8.16 -14.48 5.02
C LEU A 360 6.84 -15.26 5.01
N ALA A 361 6.33 -15.65 6.17
CA ALA A 361 5.03 -16.30 6.30
C ALA A 361 3.87 -15.39 5.84
N ALA A 362 3.96 -14.08 6.10
CA ALA A 362 2.98 -13.11 5.59
C ALA A 362 3.04 -12.95 4.06
N LEU A 363 4.19 -13.25 3.43
CA LEU A 363 4.38 -13.37 1.99
C LEU A 363 4.02 -14.76 1.43
N GLY A 364 3.52 -15.69 2.26
CA GLY A 364 3.22 -17.06 1.83
C GLY A 364 4.45 -17.99 1.73
N ILE A 365 5.63 -17.51 2.12
CA ILE A 365 6.87 -18.29 2.09
C ILE A 365 7.01 -19.05 3.42
N GLN A 366 6.98 -20.36 3.36
CA GLN A 366 7.06 -21.25 4.53
C GLN A 366 8.18 -22.29 4.34
N PRO A 367 8.80 -22.78 5.41
CA PRO A 367 9.72 -23.89 5.33
C PRO A 367 9.02 -25.16 4.83
N PRO A 368 9.76 -26.18 4.36
CA PRO A 368 9.19 -27.45 3.94
C PRO A 368 8.24 -28.04 4.97
N THR A 369 7.18 -28.70 4.50
CA THR A 369 6.09 -29.22 5.34
C THR A 369 6.63 -30.11 6.48
N GLY A 370 6.20 -29.81 7.69
CA GLY A 370 6.60 -30.54 8.90
C GLY A 370 7.94 -30.11 9.49
N SER A 371 8.69 -29.21 8.84
CA SER A 371 9.92 -28.64 9.36
C SER A 371 9.71 -27.28 10.04
N ALA A 372 10.67 -26.86 10.85
CA ALA A 372 10.68 -25.55 11.49
C ALA A 372 12.09 -24.97 11.46
N LEU A 373 12.21 -23.71 11.10
CA LEU A 373 13.49 -23.00 11.05
C LEU A 373 13.67 -22.23 12.37
N ASN A 374 14.76 -22.48 13.09
CA ASN A 374 15.00 -21.93 14.43
C ASN A 374 16.41 -21.35 14.56
N GLY A 375 16.51 -20.32 15.41
CA GLY A 375 17.79 -19.65 15.70
C GLY A 375 18.33 -18.89 14.50
N GLY A 376 19.53 -18.38 14.64
CA GLY A 376 20.24 -17.68 13.60
C GLY A 376 19.81 -16.24 13.34
N THR A 377 20.53 -15.61 12.44
CA THR A 377 20.31 -14.23 12.00
C THR A 377 20.25 -14.11 10.48
N VAL A 378 19.63 -13.06 10.00
CA VAL A 378 19.53 -12.71 8.58
C VAL A 378 20.18 -11.36 8.35
N THR A 379 21.05 -11.28 7.35
CA THR A 379 21.51 -10.02 6.77
C THR A 379 20.96 -9.92 5.36
N ALA A 380 20.25 -8.84 5.03
CA ALA A 380 19.64 -8.68 3.72
C ALA A 380 19.74 -7.26 3.20
N SER A 381 19.88 -7.13 1.89
CA SER A 381 19.81 -5.87 1.15
C SER A 381 18.96 -6.09 -0.10
N LEU A 382 17.85 -5.36 -0.18
CA LEU A 382 16.82 -5.49 -1.21
C LEU A 382 16.67 -4.17 -1.94
N SER A 383 16.41 -4.23 -3.24
CA SER A 383 15.99 -3.11 -4.09
C SER A 383 14.66 -3.47 -4.74
N LEU A 384 13.65 -2.62 -4.55
CA LEU A 384 12.34 -2.71 -5.19
C LEU A 384 12.27 -1.63 -6.25
N ASP A 385 12.18 -2.03 -7.51
CA ASP A 385 12.27 -1.12 -8.64
C ASP A 385 11.11 -1.31 -9.61
N GLY A 386 10.55 -0.20 -10.08
CA GLY A 386 9.55 -0.18 -11.13
C GLY A 386 8.18 0.32 -10.69
N ARG A 387 7.19 0.09 -11.54
CA ARG A 387 5.79 0.45 -11.27
C ARG A 387 5.22 -0.42 -10.16
N THR A 388 4.37 0.14 -9.33
CA THR A 388 3.77 -0.57 -8.17
C THR A 388 2.94 -1.79 -8.56
N ASP A 389 2.40 -1.83 -9.78
CA ASP A 389 1.68 -2.97 -10.35
C ASP A 389 2.60 -4.06 -10.95
N ARG A 390 3.89 -3.76 -11.14
CA ARG A 390 4.91 -4.64 -11.72
C ARG A 390 6.28 -4.39 -11.10
N LEU A 391 6.34 -4.44 -9.78
CA LEU A 391 7.60 -4.28 -9.06
C LEU A 391 8.52 -5.47 -9.29
N VAL A 392 9.80 -5.16 -9.50
CA VAL A 392 10.88 -6.13 -9.49
C VAL A 392 11.66 -5.95 -8.20
N THR A 393 11.75 -7.01 -7.41
CA THR A 393 12.59 -7.03 -6.21
C THR A 393 13.86 -7.78 -6.52
N SER A 394 15.01 -7.17 -6.33
CA SER A 394 16.32 -7.82 -6.44
C SER A 394 17.12 -7.60 -5.17
N GLY A 395 18.03 -8.51 -4.86
CA GLY A 395 18.80 -8.36 -3.66
C GLY A 395 19.71 -9.51 -3.35
N HIS A 396 20.29 -9.42 -2.18
CA HIS A 396 21.12 -10.44 -1.55
C HIS A 396 20.61 -10.68 -0.13
N ALA A 397 20.61 -11.95 0.27
CA ALA A 397 20.31 -12.35 1.64
C ALA A 397 21.31 -13.41 2.09
N GLU A 398 21.65 -13.35 3.36
CA GLU A 398 22.51 -14.28 4.08
C GLU A 398 21.85 -14.67 5.40
N ILE A 399 21.87 -15.96 5.70
CA ILE A 399 21.38 -16.55 6.95
C ILE A 399 22.56 -17.22 7.63
N ASP A 400 22.78 -16.90 8.90
CA ASP A 400 23.86 -17.44 9.70
C ASP A 400 23.34 -18.19 10.91
N ASN A 401 23.99 -19.33 11.24
CA ASN A 401 23.78 -20.10 12.45
C ASN A 401 22.32 -20.54 12.69
N ALA A 402 21.62 -20.94 11.62
CA ALA A 402 20.24 -21.41 11.68
C ALA A 402 20.16 -22.94 11.78
N ARG A 403 19.01 -23.45 12.20
CA ARG A 403 18.72 -24.88 12.23
C ARG A 403 17.33 -25.14 11.65
N LEU A 404 17.29 -26.00 10.63
CA LEU A 404 16.03 -26.50 10.07
C LEU A 404 15.70 -27.82 10.77
N GLN A 405 14.77 -27.76 11.73
CA GLN A 405 14.34 -28.90 12.53
C GLN A 405 13.42 -29.83 11.73
N LYS A 406 13.46 -31.12 12.05
CA LYS A 406 12.66 -32.18 11.41
C LYS A 406 12.84 -32.23 9.89
N PHE A 407 14.04 -31.91 9.42
CA PHE A 407 14.41 -31.97 8.02
C PHE A 407 15.72 -32.74 7.85
N ASP A 408 15.59 -34.05 7.63
CA ASP A 408 16.72 -34.94 7.37
C ASP A 408 17.13 -34.84 5.90
N LEU A 409 18.04 -33.90 5.60
CA LEU A 409 18.59 -33.74 4.27
C LEU A 409 19.43 -34.96 3.86
N GLY A 410 20.15 -35.60 4.79
CA GLY A 410 20.95 -36.78 4.52
C GLY A 410 20.12 -37.94 3.95
N SER A 411 18.97 -38.24 4.59
CA SER A 411 18.04 -39.26 4.06
C SER A 411 17.47 -38.89 2.69
N LYS A 412 17.18 -37.61 2.45
CA LYS A 412 16.66 -37.14 1.16
C LYS A 412 17.70 -37.20 0.04
N LEU A 413 18.96 -37.02 0.36
CA LEU A 413 20.08 -37.11 -0.56
C LEU A 413 20.61 -38.54 -0.73
N ALA A 414 20.24 -39.50 0.13
CA ALA A 414 20.72 -40.87 0.14
C ALA A 414 20.43 -41.64 -1.17
N SER A 415 19.41 -41.24 -1.93
CA SER A 415 19.09 -41.79 -3.25
C SER A 415 20.05 -41.33 -4.34
N ILE A 416 20.89 -40.33 -4.09
CA ILE A 416 21.84 -39.78 -5.06
C ILE A 416 23.15 -40.54 -4.91
N PRO A 417 23.65 -41.17 -6.00
CA PRO A 417 24.95 -41.86 -5.99
C PRO A 417 26.07 -40.90 -5.52
N GLY A 418 26.83 -41.34 -4.52
CA GLY A 418 27.87 -40.52 -3.90
C GLY A 418 27.46 -39.73 -2.68
N LEU A 419 26.15 -39.57 -2.39
CA LEU A 419 25.62 -38.93 -1.21
C LEU A 419 24.97 -39.93 -0.22
N SER A 420 24.92 -41.21 -0.55
CA SER A 420 24.28 -42.27 0.24
C SER A 420 24.93 -42.57 1.62
N GLY A 421 26.13 -42.03 1.86
CA GLY A 421 26.87 -42.21 3.13
C GLY A 421 26.81 -41.00 4.04
N LEU A 422 26.01 -39.95 3.70
CA LEU A 422 25.86 -38.81 4.57
C LEU A 422 25.16 -39.20 5.86
N GLN A 423 25.66 -38.70 6.98
CA GLN A 423 25.00 -38.92 8.26
C GLN A 423 23.61 -38.30 8.25
N SER A 424 22.60 -39.10 8.46
CA SER A 424 21.24 -38.60 8.63
C SER A 424 21.06 -38.11 10.05
N GLY A 425 20.64 -36.87 10.19
CA GLY A 425 20.24 -36.26 11.46
C GLY A 425 18.82 -35.74 11.32
N ALA A 426 18.08 -35.77 12.44
CA ALA A 426 16.70 -35.26 12.45
C ALA A 426 16.61 -33.77 12.09
N ASP A 427 17.71 -33.03 12.25
CA ASP A 427 17.79 -31.59 12.05
C ASP A 427 18.97 -31.25 11.11
N LEU A 428 18.77 -30.25 10.26
CA LEU A 428 19.80 -29.71 9.39
C LEU A 428 20.40 -28.43 10.00
N GLY A 429 21.68 -28.46 10.38
CA GLY A 429 22.42 -27.27 10.80
C GLY A 429 22.88 -26.46 9.58
N ILE A 430 22.49 -25.20 9.54
CA ILE A 430 22.91 -24.23 8.53
C ILE A 430 23.92 -23.29 9.19
N VAL A 431 25.21 -23.45 8.86
CA VAL A 431 26.27 -22.56 9.34
C VAL A 431 26.13 -21.20 8.65
N SER A 432 26.04 -21.26 7.31
CA SER A 432 25.71 -20.08 6.49
C SER A 432 24.89 -20.49 5.26
N LEU A 433 24.05 -19.60 4.80
CA LEU A 433 23.30 -19.71 3.54
C LEU A 433 23.22 -18.32 2.92
N SER A 434 23.77 -18.14 1.74
CA SER A 434 23.69 -16.88 1.01
C SER A 434 23.19 -17.07 -0.40
N SER A 435 22.46 -16.09 -0.93
CA SER A 435 21.99 -16.08 -2.31
C SER A 435 21.72 -14.66 -2.79
N GLN A 436 21.90 -14.46 -4.09
CA GLN A 436 21.33 -13.33 -4.82
C GLN A 436 20.00 -13.77 -5.42
N PHE A 437 19.02 -12.88 -5.44
CA PHE A 437 17.71 -13.19 -5.99
C PHE A 437 17.11 -12.02 -6.76
N ARG A 438 16.24 -12.36 -7.70
CA ARG A 438 15.39 -11.45 -8.45
C ARG A 438 13.98 -12.02 -8.46
N ILE A 439 13.02 -11.26 -7.92
CA ILE A 439 11.61 -11.62 -7.83
C ILE A 439 10.83 -10.74 -8.78
N THR A 440 10.05 -11.36 -9.65
CA THR A 440 9.06 -10.72 -10.52
C THR A 440 7.66 -11.23 -10.17
N PRO A 441 6.57 -10.66 -10.71
CA PRO A 441 5.23 -11.23 -10.52
C PRO A 441 5.07 -12.67 -11.07
N GLN A 442 5.96 -13.12 -11.96
CA GLN A 442 5.89 -14.41 -12.64
C GLN A 442 6.79 -15.47 -12.02
N ASP A 443 7.96 -15.08 -11.53
CA ASP A 443 8.98 -15.99 -11.06
C ASP A 443 9.92 -15.39 -10.01
N THR A 444 10.67 -16.27 -9.35
CA THR A 444 11.79 -15.92 -8.48
C THR A 444 13.03 -16.65 -8.97
N HIS A 445 14.03 -15.90 -9.42
CA HIS A 445 15.33 -16.43 -9.83
C HIS A 445 16.33 -16.29 -8.68
N LEU A 446 16.96 -17.40 -8.27
CA LEU A 446 18.05 -17.44 -7.30
C LEU A 446 19.36 -17.79 -8.00
N SER A 447 20.38 -16.98 -7.73
CA SER A 447 21.72 -17.18 -8.27
C SER A 447 22.77 -17.11 -7.17
N ASN A 448 23.95 -17.66 -7.44
CA ASN A 448 25.06 -17.68 -6.49
C ASN A 448 24.67 -18.22 -5.10
N LEU A 449 23.75 -19.19 -5.07
CA LEU A 449 23.38 -19.85 -3.83
C LEU A 449 24.59 -20.60 -3.29
N LYS A 450 24.98 -20.29 -2.05
CA LYS A 450 26.02 -20.98 -1.31
C LYS A 450 25.48 -21.30 0.07
N SER A 451 25.63 -22.53 0.50
CA SER A 451 25.27 -22.95 1.85
C SER A 451 26.36 -23.80 2.44
N GLU A 452 26.75 -23.53 3.67
CA GLU A 452 27.60 -24.38 4.49
C GLU A 452 26.71 -25.11 5.51
N LEU A 453 26.70 -26.44 5.41
CA LEU A 453 25.81 -27.30 6.18
C LEU A 453 26.61 -28.16 7.16
N SER A 454 26.19 -28.14 8.42
CA SER A 454 26.84 -28.91 9.47
C SER A 454 26.75 -30.42 9.20
N GLY A 455 27.89 -31.09 9.20
CA GLY A 455 27.98 -32.55 8.98
C GLY A 455 27.83 -33.01 7.52
N ILE A 456 27.63 -32.11 6.56
CA ILE A 456 27.47 -32.44 5.13
C ILE A 456 28.61 -31.84 4.30
N GLY A 457 28.91 -30.58 4.50
CA GLY A 457 29.84 -29.81 3.67
C GLY A 457 29.14 -28.59 3.08
N SER A 458 29.59 -28.13 1.90
CA SER A 458 28.97 -27.00 1.25
C SER A 458 28.11 -27.41 0.06
N VAL A 459 27.08 -26.63 -0.21
CA VAL A 459 26.20 -26.78 -1.38
C VAL A 459 26.15 -25.48 -2.12
N THR A 460 26.36 -25.51 -3.44
CA THR A 460 26.31 -24.35 -4.32
C THR A 460 25.35 -24.57 -5.47
N GLY A 461 24.82 -23.49 -6.05
CA GLY A 461 23.96 -23.62 -7.21
C GLY A 461 23.09 -22.40 -7.46
N GLY A 462 21.94 -22.65 -8.07
CA GLY A 462 20.93 -21.65 -8.39
C GLY A 462 19.76 -22.29 -9.11
N GLY A 463 18.72 -21.51 -9.32
CA GLY A 463 17.52 -22.00 -9.96
C GLY A 463 16.36 -21.03 -9.89
N ASP A 464 15.20 -21.53 -10.29
CA ASP A 464 13.98 -20.75 -10.41
C ASP A 464 12.85 -21.36 -9.57
N ILE A 465 11.99 -20.48 -9.09
CA ILE A 465 10.72 -20.80 -8.46
C ILE A 465 9.63 -20.12 -9.26
N ASP A 466 8.73 -20.89 -9.88
CA ASP A 466 7.63 -20.33 -10.66
C ASP A 466 6.48 -19.79 -9.78
N ALA A 467 5.50 -19.14 -10.41
CA ALA A 467 4.32 -18.60 -9.73
C ALA A 467 3.46 -19.67 -9.00
N ASN A 468 3.65 -20.95 -9.30
CA ASN A 468 2.99 -22.08 -8.64
C ASN A 468 3.87 -22.73 -7.55
N ASN A 469 4.93 -22.03 -7.12
CA ASN A 469 5.92 -22.52 -6.14
C ASN A 469 6.67 -23.79 -6.57
N ARG A 470 6.79 -24.07 -7.87
CA ARG A 470 7.58 -25.19 -8.40
C ARG A 470 9.05 -24.82 -8.44
N LEU A 471 9.87 -25.76 -8.01
CA LEU A 471 11.32 -25.62 -7.94
C LEU A 471 12.00 -26.20 -9.18
N GLN A 472 12.99 -25.48 -9.70
CA GLN A 472 13.91 -25.93 -10.75
C GLN A 472 15.32 -25.47 -10.41
N PHE A 473 16.03 -26.24 -9.56
CA PHE A 473 17.36 -25.88 -9.10
C PHE A 473 18.40 -26.85 -9.62
N ASN A 474 19.56 -26.33 -10.02
CA ASN A 474 20.77 -27.09 -10.34
C ASN A 474 21.79 -26.82 -9.23
N MET A 475 22.15 -27.85 -8.51
CA MET A 475 22.94 -27.77 -7.31
C MET A 475 24.17 -28.68 -7.38
N VAL A 476 25.23 -28.32 -6.67
CA VAL A 476 26.42 -29.12 -6.47
C VAL A 476 26.72 -29.23 -4.98
N ALA A 477 26.78 -30.45 -4.49
CA ALA A 477 27.22 -30.73 -3.11
C ALA A 477 28.74 -30.98 -3.11
N HIS A 478 29.47 -30.21 -2.31
CA HIS A 478 30.89 -30.36 -2.02
C HIS A 478 31.05 -31.06 -0.67
N ILE A 479 31.33 -32.34 -0.68
CA ILE A 479 31.34 -33.18 0.50
C ILE A 479 32.68 -33.05 1.22
N SER A 480 32.66 -32.73 2.51
CA SER A 480 33.87 -32.73 3.33
C SER A 480 34.31 -34.20 3.61
N SER A 481 35.59 -34.45 3.59
CA SER A 481 36.19 -35.79 3.82
C SER A 481 35.84 -36.40 5.18
N HIS A 482 35.33 -35.63 6.12
CA HIS A 482 34.90 -36.09 7.46
C HIS A 482 33.42 -36.51 7.51
N SER A 483 32.64 -36.22 6.46
CA SER A 483 31.18 -36.43 6.45
C SER A 483 30.73 -37.77 5.89
N VAL A 484 31.64 -38.52 5.27
CA VAL A 484 31.33 -39.80 4.63
C VAL A 484 32.08 -40.94 5.31
N THR A 485 31.35 -41.90 5.88
CA THR A 485 31.94 -43.11 6.40
C THR A 485 32.55 -43.90 5.21
N ARG A 486 33.82 -44.17 5.25
CA ARG A 486 34.60 -44.87 4.16
C ARG A 486 33.97 -46.16 3.66
N SER A 487 33.06 -46.76 4.43
CA SER A 487 32.36 -48.00 4.03
C SER A 487 31.36 -47.84 2.89
N ALA A 488 30.82 -46.63 2.66
CA ALA A 488 29.85 -46.41 1.58
C ALA A 488 30.50 -46.28 0.18
N LEU A 489 31.79 -46.00 0.11
CA LEU A 489 32.54 -45.86 -1.17
C LEU A 489 32.89 -47.20 -1.83
N ASN A 490 32.73 -48.33 -1.13
CA ASN A 490 33.10 -49.66 -1.63
C ASN A 490 32.00 -50.41 -2.41
N VAL A 491 30.83 -49.81 -2.57
CA VAL A 491 29.62 -50.48 -3.11
C VAL A 491 29.56 -50.50 -4.64
N VAL A 492 30.35 -49.66 -5.35
CA VAL A 492 30.37 -49.66 -6.80
C VAL A 492 31.77 -50.05 -7.32
N PRO A 493 31.95 -51.30 -7.81
CA PRO A 493 33.21 -51.70 -8.39
C PRO A 493 33.57 -50.86 -9.62
N GLY A 494 34.65 -50.09 -9.53
CA GLY A 494 35.15 -49.23 -10.60
C GLY A 494 35.08 -47.71 -10.32
N LEU A 495 34.40 -47.28 -9.27
CA LEU A 495 34.34 -45.88 -8.83
C LEU A 495 35.27 -45.63 -7.63
N ARG A 496 36.57 -45.71 -7.88
CA ARG A 496 37.60 -45.51 -6.82
C ARG A 496 37.84 -44.04 -6.45
N ALA A 497 37.21 -43.09 -7.10
CA ALA A 497 37.23 -41.69 -6.76
C ALA A 497 35.95 -41.04 -7.32
N LEU A 498 34.92 -40.91 -6.49
CA LEU A 498 33.89 -39.91 -6.75
C LEU A 498 34.55 -38.54 -6.67
N PRO A 499 34.30 -37.64 -7.63
CA PRO A 499 34.70 -36.25 -7.44
C PRO A 499 34.06 -35.75 -6.14
N ASN A 500 34.77 -34.89 -5.38
CA ASN A 500 34.25 -34.26 -4.18
C ASN A 500 32.96 -33.48 -4.45
N ASP A 501 32.65 -33.24 -5.72
CA ASP A 501 31.55 -32.46 -6.23
C ASP A 501 30.48 -33.37 -6.84
N VAL A 502 29.31 -33.42 -6.19
CA VAL A 502 28.18 -34.25 -6.64
C VAL A 502 27.04 -33.33 -7.13
N PRO A 503 26.82 -33.29 -8.46
CA PRO A 503 25.73 -32.49 -9.02
C PRO A 503 24.37 -33.19 -8.82
N PHE A 504 23.38 -32.41 -8.45
CA PHE A 504 22.01 -32.86 -8.27
C PHE A 504 21.01 -31.76 -8.64
N LYS A 505 19.75 -32.13 -8.82
CA LYS A 505 18.63 -31.21 -9.05
C LYS A 505 17.67 -31.21 -7.89
N VAL A 506 17.05 -30.05 -7.66
CA VAL A 506 15.92 -29.96 -6.74
C VAL A 506 14.69 -29.53 -7.54
N GLU A 507 13.70 -30.38 -7.53
CA GLU A 507 12.41 -30.20 -8.21
C GLU A 507 11.26 -30.31 -7.19
N GLY A 508 10.02 -30.38 -7.65
CA GLY A 508 8.83 -30.43 -6.80
C GLY A 508 8.34 -29.03 -6.42
N THR A 509 7.97 -28.82 -5.17
CA THR A 509 7.50 -27.53 -4.67
C THR A 509 8.28 -27.07 -3.44
N THR A 510 8.16 -25.79 -3.08
CA THR A 510 8.79 -25.25 -1.87
C THR A 510 8.39 -25.99 -0.60
N SER A 511 7.15 -26.51 -0.54
CA SER A 511 6.64 -27.30 0.58
C SER A 511 7.05 -28.78 0.56
N LEU A 512 7.30 -29.34 -0.65
CA LEU A 512 7.68 -30.74 -0.87
C LEU A 512 8.82 -30.83 -1.91
N PRO A 513 10.06 -30.44 -1.53
CA PRO A 513 11.21 -30.53 -2.43
C PRO A 513 11.62 -31.98 -2.68
N ILE A 514 11.94 -32.29 -3.94
CA ILE A 514 12.40 -33.60 -4.39
C ILE A 514 13.83 -33.44 -4.90
N PHE A 515 14.73 -34.30 -4.40
CA PHE A 515 16.15 -34.28 -4.75
C PHE A 515 16.45 -35.40 -5.73
N LEU A 516 17.00 -35.06 -6.90
CA LEU A 516 17.26 -35.99 -8.02
C LEU A 516 18.72 -35.95 -8.42
N PRO A 517 19.34 -37.10 -8.77
CA PRO A 517 20.68 -37.10 -9.31
C PRO A 517 20.71 -36.44 -10.70
N ASP A 518 21.69 -35.57 -10.96
CA ASP A 518 21.94 -35.07 -12.31
C ASP A 518 22.87 -35.98 -13.08
N LEU A 519 22.31 -37.08 -13.61
CA LEU A 519 23.04 -38.09 -14.33
C LEU A 519 23.79 -37.54 -15.55
N SER A 520 23.28 -36.49 -16.18
CA SER A 520 23.92 -35.87 -17.35
C SER A 520 25.21 -35.12 -17.00
N SER A 521 25.21 -34.44 -15.85
CA SER A 521 26.39 -33.74 -15.35
C SER A 521 27.42 -34.71 -14.76
N VAL A 522 26.96 -35.79 -14.08
CA VAL A 522 27.85 -36.88 -13.62
C VAL A 522 28.56 -37.54 -14.81
N ALA A 523 27.84 -37.86 -15.85
CA ALA A 523 28.44 -38.46 -17.05
C ALA A 523 29.48 -37.54 -17.75
N ARG A 524 29.21 -36.24 -17.80
CA ARG A 524 30.15 -35.24 -18.35
C ARG A 524 31.40 -35.09 -17.48
N SER A 525 31.26 -34.99 -16.16
CA SER A 525 32.43 -34.88 -15.27
C SER A 525 33.28 -36.14 -15.27
N MET A 526 32.69 -37.34 -15.38
CA MET A 526 33.41 -38.58 -15.57
C MET A 526 34.17 -38.60 -16.90
N ALA A 527 33.55 -38.17 -18.01
CA ALA A 527 34.20 -38.09 -19.30
C ALA A 527 35.38 -37.11 -19.29
N GLN A 528 35.23 -35.96 -18.63
CA GLN A 528 36.31 -34.98 -18.47
C GLN A 528 37.44 -35.50 -17.59
N SER A 529 37.15 -36.16 -16.50
CA SER A 529 38.17 -36.76 -15.61
C SER A 529 38.94 -37.88 -16.32
N LEU A 530 38.26 -38.70 -17.13
CA LEU A 530 38.89 -39.72 -17.96
C LEU A 530 39.79 -39.10 -19.05
N ALA A 531 39.33 -38.04 -19.73
CA ALA A 531 40.11 -37.31 -20.71
C ALA A 531 41.34 -36.64 -20.09
N THR A 532 41.20 -36.01 -18.92
CA THR A 532 42.32 -35.38 -18.19
C THR A 532 43.34 -36.40 -17.70
N ASN A 533 42.90 -37.57 -17.24
CA ASN A 533 43.80 -38.65 -16.83
C ASN A 533 44.46 -39.32 -18.02
N ALA A 534 43.77 -39.48 -19.15
CA ALA A 534 44.35 -39.95 -20.39
C ALA A 534 45.47 -39.02 -20.92
N ALA A 535 45.22 -37.70 -20.85
CA ALA A 535 46.20 -36.68 -21.22
C ALA A 535 47.46 -36.68 -20.31
N LYS A 536 47.29 -36.98 -19.01
CA LYS A 536 48.40 -37.09 -18.04
C LYS A 536 49.22 -38.35 -18.21
N VAL A 537 48.65 -39.43 -18.77
CA VAL A 537 49.32 -40.72 -19.01
C VAL A 537 49.82 -40.85 -20.44
N GLY A 538 49.59 -39.86 -21.31
CA GLY A 538 50.04 -39.87 -22.69
C GLY A 538 49.29 -40.87 -23.59
N VAL A 539 48.12 -41.38 -23.16
CA VAL A 539 47.27 -42.32 -23.90
C VAL A 539 46.19 -41.60 -24.64
N SER A 540 46.03 -41.84 -25.91
CA SER A 540 44.98 -41.21 -26.74
C SER A 540 43.60 -41.64 -26.28
N PRO A 541 42.60 -40.71 -26.25
CA PRO A 541 41.22 -41.01 -25.86
C PRO A 541 40.59 -42.17 -26.67
N THR A 542 41.05 -42.42 -27.88
CA THR A 542 40.58 -43.47 -28.76
C THR A 542 40.98 -44.88 -28.30
N GLU A 543 42.15 -45.04 -27.66
CA GLU A 543 42.60 -46.34 -27.13
C GLU A 543 41.88 -46.76 -25.84
N LEU A 544 41.46 -45.80 -25.02
CA LEU A 544 40.65 -46.08 -23.84
C LEU A 544 39.21 -46.50 -24.21
N ALA A 545 38.65 -45.95 -25.27
CA ALA A 545 37.34 -46.36 -25.79
C ALA A 545 37.36 -47.76 -26.40
N ALA A 546 38.44 -48.16 -27.07
CA ALA A 546 38.57 -49.48 -27.65
C ALA A 546 38.75 -50.62 -26.61
N ASN A 547 39.37 -50.32 -25.46
CA ASN A 547 39.52 -51.29 -24.38
C ASN A 547 38.23 -51.40 -23.48
N SER A 548 37.36 -50.39 -23.45
CA SER A 548 36.07 -50.44 -22.78
C SER A 548 35.01 -51.23 -23.55
N SER A 549 35.14 -51.35 -24.88
CA SER A 549 34.18 -52.09 -25.70
C SER A 549 34.27 -53.61 -25.54
N LYS A 550 35.37 -54.13 -24.95
CA LYS A 550 35.51 -55.56 -24.63
C LYS A 550 34.85 -56.02 -23.35
N LYS A 551 34.30 -55.09 -22.52
CA LYS A 551 33.53 -55.41 -21.32
C LYS A 551 32.03 -55.02 -21.46
N LYS A 552 31.41 -55.42 -22.54
CA LYS A 552 29.97 -55.30 -22.81
C LYS A 552 29.07 -56.19 -21.91
N GLY A 553 29.42 -56.42 -20.66
CA GLY A 553 28.66 -57.31 -19.77
C GLY A 553 28.01 -56.67 -18.55
N ILE A 554 28.38 -55.43 -18.17
CA ILE A 554 27.96 -54.86 -16.87
C ILE A 554 26.85 -53.83 -17.00
N TRP A 555 26.81 -53.08 -18.08
CA TRP A 555 25.77 -52.04 -18.29
C TRP A 555 24.38 -52.60 -18.63
N GLY A 556 24.31 -53.79 -19.27
CA GLY A 556 23.03 -54.48 -19.56
C GLY A 556 22.35 -55.05 -18.32
N LYS A 557 23.09 -55.26 -17.21
CA LYS A 557 22.52 -55.79 -15.95
C LYS A 557 22.06 -54.68 -14.99
N LEU A 558 22.55 -53.47 -15.13
CA LEU A 558 22.17 -52.34 -14.28
C LEU A 558 20.95 -51.57 -14.77
N PHE A 559 20.67 -51.63 -16.07
CA PHE A 559 19.56 -50.85 -16.67
C PHE A 559 18.58 -51.70 -17.48
N GLY A 560 18.68 -53.05 -17.40
CA GLY A 560 17.77 -53.99 -18.04
C GLY A 560 16.58 -54.35 -17.15
N HIS A 561 15.62 -53.47 -16.98
CA HIS A 561 14.27 -53.88 -16.57
C HIS A 561 13.30 -53.59 -17.70
N LYS A 562 13.07 -54.66 -18.48
CA LYS A 562 11.87 -55.13 -19.15
C LYS A 562 10.79 -54.07 -19.46
N GLU A 563 10.85 -53.58 -20.68
CA GLU A 563 9.63 -53.44 -21.47
C GLU A 563 9.11 -54.83 -21.86
N ARG A 564 7.96 -55.18 -21.34
CA ARG A 564 6.97 -56.12 -21.91
C ARG A 564 5.68 -55.93 -21.13
N ALA A 565 4.69 -55.26 -21.70
CA ALA A 565 3.62 -55.95 -22.39
C ALA A 565 2.62 -54.89 -22.93
N SER A 566 2.43 -54.98 -24.22
CA SER A 566 1.25 -54.51 -24.94
C SER A 566 0.00 -55.10 -24.33
N LEU A 567 -1.01 -54.29 -24.10
CA LEU A 567 -2.42 -54.72 -24.13
C LEU A 567 -3.27 -53.62 -24.80
N THR A 568 -3.44 -53.85 -26.10
CA THR A 568 -4.63 -53.42 -26.84
C THR A 568 -5.87 -53.99 -26.19
N SER A 569 -6.91 -53.17 -26.06
CA SER A 569 -8.30 -53.47 -26.44
C SER A 569 -9.34 -52.88 -25.45
N LYS A 570 -10.15 -52.01 -26.04
CA LYS A 570 -11.62 -51.92 -25.90
C LYS A 570 -12.23 -51.69 -24.50
N PHE A 571 -12.72 -50.54 -24.23
CA PHE A 571 -14.11 -50.05 -24.40
C PHE A 571 -14.12 -48.56 -24.10
#